data_8982b66fb306a58545bed429c23cd541
#
_entry.id   8982b66fb306a58545bed429c23cd541
#
_cell.length_a   1.000
_cell.length_b   1.000
_cell.length_c   1.000
_cell.angle_alpha   90.00
_cell.angle_beta   90.00
_cell.angle_gamma   90.00
#
_symmetry.space_group_name_H-M   'P 1'
#
loop_
_entity.id
_entity.type
_entity.pdbx_description
1 polymer ?
#
loop_
_entity_poly.entity_id
_entity_poly.type
_entity_poly.pdbx_seq_one_letter_code
_entity_poly.pdbx_strand_id
1 'polypeptide(L)'
;TVTRRQRQMCIRDRNIEELLVSPVPNWIILLGYIAGGMCRGLGVGILVTLLALYFTSFGIHSIPVTIAIVLMTSLMFSIAGLINAIFASNFDDISIIPTFVLTPLTYLGGVFYSINLLGDFWRDVSMFNPILYMVNAFRFGISGITDINIIWSFSMVGLASVVLFLFALHLLEKGSRLRS
;
A
#
# COMPACT_ATOMS: atom_id res chain seq x y z
N THR A 1 18.50 -30.25 -10.98
CA THR A 1 18.99 -29.27 -9.96
C THR A 1 17.87 -28.35 -9.59
N VAL A 2 17.25 -28.58 -8.41
CA VAL A 2 16.25 -27.69 -7.82
C VAL A 2 16.92 -26.33 -7.62
N THR A 3 16.51 -25.34 -8.35
CA THR A 3 17.09 -24.00 -8.30
C THR A 3 16.94 -23.41 -6.90
N ARG A 4 17.89 -22.60 -6.48
CA ARG A 4 17.89 -21.90 -5.16
C ARG A 4 16.57 -21.16 -4.89
N ARG A 5 15.91 -20.67 -5.94
CA ARG A 5 14.60 -20.01 -5.90
C ARG A 5 13.47 -20.96 -5.47
N GLN A 6 13.45 -22.20 -5.96
CA GLN A 6 12.43 -23.19 -5.56
C GLN A 6 12.58 -23.60 -4.09
N ARG A 7 13.82 -23.71 -3.59
CA ARG A 7 14.05 -23.98 -2.15
C ARG A 7 13.57 -22.83 -1.25
N GLN A 8 13.79 -21.60 -1.65
CA GLN A 8 13.33 -20.44 -0.87
C GLN A 8 11.81 -20.32 -0.88
N MET A 9 11.14 -20.71 -1.95
CA MET A 9 9.68 -20.75 -2.03
C MET A 9 9.10 -21.84 -1.11
N CYS A 10 9.64 -23.05 -1.15
CA CYS A 10 9.23 -24.14 -0.24
C CYS A 10 9.41 -23.79 1.24
N ILE A 11 10.49 -23.11 1.61
CA ILE A 11 10.72 -22.68 3.00
C ILE A 11 9.71 -21.60 3.41
N ARG A 12 9.38 -20.69 2.53
CA ARG A 12 8.42 -19.61 2.78
C ARG A 12 6.99 -20.13 2.89
N ASP A 13 6.59 -21.03 1.99
CA ASP A 13 5.26 -21.64 2.00
C ASP A 13 5.06 -22.49 3.25
N ARG A 14 6.09 -23.24 3.66
CA ARG A 14 6.07 -24.03 4.89
C ARG A 14 5.93 -23.18 6.15
N ASN A 15 6.60 -22.01 6.21
CA ASN A 15 6.46 -21.09 7.34
C ASN A 15 5.06 -20.49 7.43
N ILE A 16 4.40 -20.21 6.30
CA ILE A 16 3.02 -19.72 6.28
C ILE A 16 2.05 -20.83 6.68
N GLU A 17 2.27 -22.06 6.22
CA GLU A 17 1.46 -23.21 6.60
C GLU A 17 1.57 -23.51 8.11
N GLU A 18 2.76 -23.47 8.68
CA GLU A 18 2.98 -23.63 10.10
C GLU A 18 2.29 -22.54 10.96
N LEU A 19 2.28 -21.28 10.47
CA LEU A 19 1.57 -20.18 11.13
C LEU A 19 0.04 -20.33 11.04
N LEU A 20 -0.49 -20.84 9.94
CA LEU A 20 -1.92 -21.05 9.75
C LEU A 20 -2.47 -22.26 10.53
N VAL A 21 -1.62 -23.23 10.87
CA VAL A 21 -1.95 -24.39 11.76
C VAL A 21 -1.76 -24.04 13.23
N SER A 22 -1.05 -22.95 13.55
CA SER A 22 -0.86 -22.46 14.90
C SER A 22 -2.18 -21.99 15.53
N PRO A 23 -2.40 -22.14 16.84
CA PRO A 23 -3.58 -21.64 17.56
C PRO A 23 -3.64 -20.11 17.66
N VAL A 24 -2.89 -19.40 16.84
CA VAL A 24 -2.85 -17.93 16.77
C VAL A 24 -4.03 -17.44 15.93
N PRO A 25 -4.85 -16.52 16.42
CA PRO A 25 -5.96 -15.97 15.66
C PRO A 25 -5.46 -15.21 14.41
N ASN A 26 -6.18 -15.34 13.29
CA ASN A 26 -5.80 -14.82 11.97
C ASN A 26 -5.50 -13.30 11.96
N TRP A 27 -6.16 -12.54 12.83
CA TRP A 27 -5.92 -11.09 12.93
C TRP A 27 -4.53 -10.74 13.49
N ILE A 28 -3.95 -11.59 14.38
CA ILE A 28 -2.59 -11.38 14.88
C ILE A 28 -1.56 -11.66 13.76
N ILE A 29 -1.78 -12.70 12.98
CA ILE A 29 -0.95 -13.02 11.82
C ILE A 29 -0.98 -11.85 10.82
N LEU A 30 -2.18 -11.36 10.53
CA LEU A 30 -2.39 -10.20 9.64
C LEU A 30 -1.64 -8.97 10.13
N LEU A 31 -1.76 -8.63 11.42
CA LEU A 31 -1.06 -7.48 12.00
C LEU A 31 0.47 -7.63 11.94
N GLY A 32 0.99 -8.83 12.15
CA GLY A 32 2.43 -9.11 12.02
C GLY A 32 2.96 -8.82 10.61
N TYR A 33 2.25 -9.28 9.57
CA TYR A 33 2.62 -8.99 8.17
C TYR A 33 2.50 -7.51 7.83
N ILE A 34 1.43 -6.85 8.29
CA ILE A 34 1.23 -5.41 8.09
C ILE A 34 2.36 -4.62 8.76
N ALA A 35 2.70 -4.94 10.00
CA ALA A 35 3.78 -4.25 10.72
C ALA A 35 5.13 -4.40 10.00
N GLY A 36 5.46 -5.62 9.54
CA GLY A 36 6.67 -5.87 8.75
C GLY A 36 6.71 -5.07 7.45
N GLY A 37 5.59 -5.03 6.72
CA GLY A 37 5.44 -4.25 5.48
C GLY A 37 5.56 -2.73 5.73
N MET A 38 4.93 -2.24 6.80
CA MET A 38 5.03 -0.84 7.22
C MET A 38 6.46 -0.44 7.59
N CYS A 39 7.15 -1.23 8.40
CA CYS A 39 8.55 -0.97 8.77
C CYS A 39 9.45 -0.86 7.54
N ARG A 40 9.27 -1.76 6.56
CA ARG A 40 10.01 -1.71 5.30
C ARG A 40 9.66 -0.47 4.48
N GLY A 41 8.38 -0.15 4.34
CA GLY A 41 7.91 1.03 3.60
C GLY A 41 8.40 2.33 4.22
N LEU A 42 8.33 2.46 5.54
CA LEU A 42 8.83 3.62 6.29
C LEU A 42 10.36 3.74 6.17
N GLY A 43 11.10 2.63 6.25
CA GLY A 43 12.56 2.63 6.07
C GLY A 43 12.97 3.19 4.72
N VAL A 44 12.34 2.72 3.64
CA VAL A 44 12.58 3.26 2.28
C VAL A 44 12.13 4.72 2.19
N GLY A 45 10.97 5.08 2.75
CA GLY A 45 10.47 6.45 2.77
C GLY A 45 11.43 7.43 3.46
N ILE A 46 12.00 7.05 4.59
CA ILE A 46 13.00 7.85 5.31
C ILE A 46 14.26 8.05 4.45
N LEU A 47 14.78 6.97 3.85
CA LEU A 47 15.96 7.05 2.98
C LEU A 47 15.74 7.99 1.79
N VAL A 48 14.59 7.86 1.11
CA VAL A 48 14.23 8.73 -0.01
C VAL A 48 14.08 10.19 0.45
N THR A 49 13.46 10.41 1.60
CA THR A 49 13.29 11.76 2.16
C THR A 49 14.64 12.40 2.49
N LEU A 50 15.57 11.66 3.10
CA LEU A 50 16.91 12.14 3.41
C LEU A 50 17.68 12.50 2.13
N LEU A 51 17.60 11.66 1.09
CA LEU A 51 18.19 11.96 -0.20
C LEU A 51 17.58 13.21 -0.84
N ALA A 52 16.25 13.33 -0.80
CA ALA A 52 15.55 14.50 -1.35
C ALA A 52 15.96 15.78 -0.63
N LEU A 53 16.08 15.77 0.70
CA LEU A 53 16.55 16.91 1.50
C LEU A 53 18.01 17.30 1.18
N TYR A 54 18.84 16.30 0.84
CA TYR A 54 20.25 16.57 0.46
C TYR A 54 20.34 17.31 -0.89
N PHE A 55 19.50 16.94 -1.86
CA PHE A 55 19.53 17.54 -3.21
C PHE A 55 18.64 18.77 -3.36
N THR A 56 17.66 18.97 -2.50
CA THR A 56 16.65 20.01 -2.66
C THR A 56 16.33 20.65 -1.30
N SER A 57 16.53 21.95 -1.21
CA SER A 57 16.13 22.73 -0.04
C SER A 57 14.63 23.05 -0.12
N PHE A 58 13.77 22.08 0.19
CA PHE A 58 12.34 22.35 0.34
C PHE A 58 11.94 22.36 1.82
N GLY A 59 11.05 23.26 2.17
CA GLY A 59 10.44 23.30 3.52
C GLY A 59 9.25 22.33 3.56
N ILE A 60 9.03 21.72 4.72
CA ILE A 60 7.81 20.94 4.97
C ILE A 60 6.78 21.89 5.58
N HIS A 61 5.65 22.10 4.88
CA HIS A 61 4.58 22.98 5.33
C HIS A 61 3.93 22.46 6.63
N SER A 62 3.66 21.16 6.71
CA SER A 62 3.01 20.54 7.87
C SER A 62 3.58 19.14 8.14
N ILE A 63 4.47 19.03 9.12
CA ILE A 63 5.08 17.77 9.55
C ILE A 63 4.02 16.75 10.01
N PRO A 64 3.02 17.10 10.87
CA PRO A 64 2.06 16.13 11.36
C PRO A 64 1.19 15.53 10.25
N VAL A 65 0.79 16.33 9.25
CA VAL A 65 0.02 15.85 8.10
C VAL A 65 0.86 14.90 7.25
N THR A 66 2.12 15.26 7.00
CA THR A 66 3.05 14.41 6.23
C THR A 66 3.28 13.07 6.91
N ILE A 67 3.53 13.05 8.21
CA ILE A 67 3.73 11.80 8.96
C ILE A 67 2.45 10.97 8.93
N ALA A 68 1.30 11.56 9.20
CA ALA A 68 0.02 10.85 9.23
C ALA A 68 -0.29 10.18 7.88
N ILE A 69 -0.13 10.90 6.76
CA ILE A 69 -0.41 10.33 5.45
C ILE A 69 0.61 9.25 5.04
N VAL A 70 1.88 9.40 5.39
CA VAL A 70 2.92 8.39 5.14
C VAL A 70 2.60 7.10 5.89
N LEU A 71 2.17 7.19 7.16
CA LEU A 71 1.77 6.03 7.94
C LEU A 71 0.53 5.35 7.34
N MET A 72 -0.51 6.12 6.97
CA MET A 72 -1.72 5.57 6.36
C MET A 72 -1.44 4.94 4.99
N THR A 73 -0.60 5.55 4.18
CA THR A 73 -0.18 5.02 2.88
C THR A 73 0.61 3.72 3.06
N SER A 74 1.58 3.68 3.99
CA SER A 74 2.33 2.46 4.32
C SER A 74 1.41 1.34 4.79
N LEU A 75 0.42 1.64 5.63
CA LEU A 75 -0.58 0.69 6.10
C LEU A 75 -1.36 0.11 4.92
N MET A 76 -1.94 0.96 4.08
CA MET A 76 -2.76 0.54 2.94
C MET A 76 -1.98 -0.33 1.96
N PHE A 77 -0.76 0.08 1.57
CA PHE A 77 0.07 -0.70 0.65
C PHE A 77 0.60 -1.99 1.28
N SER A 78 0.82 -2.03 2.59
CA SER A 78 1.18 -3.26 3.29
C SER A 78 0.06 -4.29 3.23
N ILE A 79 -1.19 -3.87 3.44
CA ILE A 79 -2.38 -4.75 3.31
C ILE A 79 -2.56 -5.20 1.86
N ALA A 80 -2.47 -4.29 0.90
CA ALA A 80 -2.59 -4.60 -0.52
C ALA A 80 -1.49 -5.57 -0.98
N GLY A 81 -0.27 -5.41 -0.49
CA GLY A 81 0.84 -6.33 -0.75
C GLY A 81 0.61 -7.73 -0.19
N LEU A 82 0.00 -7.84 1.00
CA LEU A 82 -0.38 -9.14 1.55
C LEU A 82 -1.48 -9.80 0.72
N ILE A 83 -2.52 -9.07 0.32
CA ILE A 83 -3.56 -9.59 -0.57
C ILE A 83 -2.95 -10.09 -1.88
N ASN A 84 -2.07 -9.31 -2.50
CA ASN A 84 -1.34 -9.73 -3.69
C ASN A 84 -0.55 -11.03 -3.46
N ALA A 85 0.12 -11.16 -2.32
CA ALA A 85 0.88 -12.36 -1.97
C ALA A 85 0.00 -13.60 -1.77
N ILE A 86 -1.24 -13.44 -1.31
CA ILE A 86 -2.21 -14.54 -1.15
C ILE A 86 -2.68 -15.07 -2.53
N PHE A 87 -2.88 -14.17 -3.50
CA PHE A 87 -3.33 -14.54 -4.84
C PHE A 87 -2.19 -15.04 -5.75
N ALA A 88 -0.95 -14.69 -5.45
CA ALA A 88 0.20 -15.04 -6.28
C ALA A 88 0.59 -16.51 -6.11
N SER A 89 0.52 -17.30 -7.19
CA SER A 89 0.98 -18.68 -7.22
C SER A 89 2.48 -18.79 -7.53
N ASN A 90 3.04 -17.82 -8.27
CA ASN A 90 4.43 -17.76 -8.70
C ASN A 90 5.06 -16.40 -8.41
N PHE A 91 6.39 -16.31 -8.49
CA PHE A 91 7.09 -15.01 -8.33
C PHE A 91 6.73 -14.00 -9.42
N ASP A 92 6.41 -14.46 -10.61
CA ASP A 92 6.03 -13.60 -11.73
C ASP A 92 4.63 -13.00 -11.49
N ASP A 93 3.71 -13.75 -10.87
CA ASP A 93 2.36 -13.30 -10.52
C ASP A 93 2.39 -12.13 -9.54
N ILE A 94 3.39 -12.08 -8.61
CA ILE A 94 3.56 -10.99 -7.66
C ILE A 94 3.78 -9.64 -8.35
N SER A 95 4.43 -9.65 -9.52
CA SER A 95 4.74 -8.43 -10.28
C SER A 95 3.61 -7.98 -11.20
N ILE A 96 2.63 -8.83 -11.50
CA ILE A 96 1.53 -8.51 -12.42
C ILE A 96 0.67 -7.38 -11.85
N ILE A 97 0.24 -7.49 -10.59
CA ILE A 97 -0.63 -6.47 -9.98
C ILE A 97 0.07 -5.11 -9.89
N PRO A 98 1.32 -4.99 -9.36
CA PRO A 98 2.03 -3.71 -9.38
C PRO A 98 2.19 -3.13 -10.79
N THR A 99 2.49 -3.95 -11.78
CA THR A 99 2.76 -3.46 -13.13
C THR A 99 1.49 -3.05 -13.87
N PHE A 100 0.44 -3.86 -13.84
CA PHE A 100 -0.74 -3.64 -14.66
C PHE A 100 -1.87 -2.88 -13.96
N VAL A 101 -1.91 -2.90 -12.62
CA VAL A 101 -2.94 -2.21 -11.83
C VAL A 101 -2.37 -0.94 -11.21
N LEU A 102 -1.26 -1.03 -10.50
CA LEU A 102 -0.71 0.13 -9.77
C LEU A 102 -0.17 1.21 -10.72
N THR A 103 0.45 0.82 -11.83
CA THR A 103 1.01 1.79 -12.78
C THR A 103 -0.06 2.71 -13.35
N PRO A 104 -1.17 2.22 -13.97
CA PRO A 104 -2.22 3.12 -14.45
C PRO A 104 -2.90 3.90 -13.31
N LEU A 105 -3.10 3.30 -12.14
CA LEU A 105 -3.63 4.02 -10.98
C LEU A 105 -2.72 5.17 -10.53
N THR A 106 -1.41 4.98 -10.59
CA THR A 106 -0.43 6.02 -10.23
C THR A 106 -0.46 7.18 -11.23
N TYR A 107 -0.58 6.88 -12.53
CA TYR A 107 -0.75 7.93 -13.54
C TYR A 107 -2.05 8.71 -13.32
N LEU A 108 -3.17 8.04 -13.08
CA LEU A 108 -4.46 8.68 -12.76
C LEU A 108 -4.49 9.30 -11.34
N GLY A 109 -3.51 8.99 -10.50
CA GLY A 109 -3.38 9.52 -9.14
C GLY A 109 -2.88 10.96 -9.06
N GLY A 110 -2.64 11.65 -10.19
CA GLY A 110 -2.21 13.06 -10.20
C GLY A 110 -0.79 13.27 -9.67
N VAL A 111 0.09 12.26 -9.77
CA VAL A 111 1.49 12.35 -9.33
C VAL A 111 2.27 13.37 -10.16
N PHE A 112 2.01 13.40 -11.48
CA PHE A 112 2.76 14.22 -12.43
C PHE A 112 2.04 15.51 -12.86
N TYR A 113 0.76 15.67 -12.54
CA TYR A 113 -0.06 16.81 -12.92
C TYR A 113 -1.15 17.09 -11.88
N SER A 114 -1.72 18.29 -11.89
CA SER A 114 -2.91 18.61 -11.10
C SER A 114 -4.15 18.00 -11.75
N ILE A 115 -5.07 17.47 -10.93
CA ILE A 115 -6.34 16.87 -11.39
C ILE A 115 -7.19 17.87 -12.19
N ASN A 116 -7.01 19.16 -11.96
CA ASN A 116 -7.73 20.22 -12.66
C ASN A 116 -7.37 20.36 -14.14
N LEU A 117 -6.28 19.71 -14.59
CA LEU A 117 -5.83 19.70 -15.99
C LEU A 117 -6.43 18.54 -16.80
N LEU A 118 -7.15 17.61 -16.14
CA LEU A 118 -7.82 16.51 -16.83
C LEU A 118 -9.18 16.94 -17.36
N GLY A 119 -9.58 16.33 -18.50
CA GLY A 119 -10.97 16.43 -18.97
C GLY A 119 -11.94 15.77 -17.96
N ASP A 120 -13.19 16.23 -17.97
CA ASP A 120 -14.21 15.87 -16.95
C ASP A 120 -14.34 14.36 -16.73
N PHE A 121 -14.35 13.56 -17.79
CA PHE A 121 -14.44 12.11 -17.71
C PHE A 121 -13.27 11.48 -16.93
N TRP A 122 -12.05 11.87 -17.24
CA TRP A 122 -10.86 11.33 -16.55
C TRP A 122 -10.74 11.83 -15.11
N ARG A 123 -11.23 13.03 -14.87
CA ARG A 123 -11.31 13.58 -13.51
C ARG A 123 -12.24 12.75 -12.63
N ASP A 124 -13.43 12.40 -13.12
CA ASP A 124 -14.39 11.57 -12.39
C ASP A 124 -13.84 10.18 -12.12
N VAL A 125 -13.20 9.54 -13.11
CA VAL A 125 -12.52 8.24 -12.93
C VAL A 125 -11.42 8.34 -11.86
N SER A 126 -10.64 9.42 -11.87
CA SER A 126 -9.56 9.63 -10.90
C SER A 126 -10.08 9.81 -9.47
N MET A 127 -11.29 10.34 -9.28
CA MET A 127 -11.89 10.49 -7.95
C MET A 127 -12.20 9.16 -7.24
N PHE A 128 -12.33 8.05 -7.97
CA PHE A 128 -12.45 6.72 -7.37
C PHE A 128 -11.09 6.11 -6.98
N ASN A 129 -10.00 6.76 -7.34
CA ASN A 129 -8.66 6.25 -7.10
C ASN A 129 -8.13 6.69 -5.73
N PRO A 130 -7.88 5.77 -4.77
CA PRO A 130 -7.35 6.13 -3.46
C PRO A 130 -5.94 6.76 -3.54
N ILE A 131 -5.15 6.47 -4.58
CA ILE A 131 -3.81 7.03 -4.76
C ILE A 131 -3.87 8.54 -4.98
N LEU A 132 -4.92 9.05 -5.64
CA LEU A 132 -5.14 10.48 -5.81
C LEU A 132 -5.17 11.21 -4.46
N TYR A 133 -5.92 10.68 -3.51
CA TYR A 133 -6.07 11.27 -2.18
C TYR A 133 -4.79 11.20 -1.35
N MET A 134 -4.00 10.11 -1.51
CA MET A 134 -2.68 10.00 -0.89
C MET A 134 -1.72 11.06 -1.40
N VAL A 135 -1.63 11.21 -2.73
CA VAL A 135 -0.76 12.18 -3.39
C VAL A 135 -1.18 13.60 -3.03
N ASN A 136 -2.49 13.89 -3.02
CA ASN A 136 -3.01 15.20 -2.65
C ASN A 136 -2.66 15.56 -1.19
N ALA A 137 -2.87 14.64 -0.24
CA ALA A 137 -2.55 14.87 1.17
C ALA A 137 -1.04 15.00 1.40
N PHE A 138 -0.21 14.22 0.69
CA PHE A 138 1.24 14.31 0.76
C PHE A 138 1.75 15.64 0.19
N ARG A 139 1.20 16.07 -0.95
CA ARG A 139 1.51 17.38 -1.56
C ARG A 139 1.16 18.52 -0.63
N PHE A 140 0.00 18.47 0.02
CA PHE A 140 -0.36 19.45 1.03
C PHE A 140 0.62 19.48 2.21
N GLY A 141 1.04 18.32 2.71
CA GLY A 141 2.00 18.21 3.80
C GLY A 141 3.35 18.88 3.50
N ILE A 142 3.82 18.77 2.25
CA ILE A 142 5.11 19.33 1.81
C ILE A 142 4.96 20.78 1.35
N SER A 143 4.04 21.06 0.42
CA SER A 143 3.99 22.34 -0.32
C SER A 143 2.87 23.27 0.17
N GLY A 144 1.95 22.78 1.03
CA GLY A 144 0.76 23.54 1.42
C GLY A 144 -0.31 23.67 0.34
N ILE A 145 -0.08 23.10 -0.86
CA ILE A 145 -1.01 23.18 -2.00
C ILE A 145 -1.88 21.93 -2.01
N THR A 146 -3.19 22.13 -2.17
CA THR A 146 -4.16 21.03 -2.25
C THR A 146 -5.18 21.30 -3.35
N ASP A 147 -5.50 20.26 -4.11
CA ASP A 147 -6.56 20.28 -5.14
C ASP A 147 -7.90 19.81 -4.55
N ILE A 148 -7.86 18.99 -3.48
CA ILE A 148 -9.02 18.39 -2.83
C ILE A 148 -8.91 18.62 -1.32
N ASN A 149 -10.04 18.85 -0.65
CA ASN A 149 -10.07 19.04 0.80
C ASN A 149 -9.33 17.91 1.53
N ILE A 150 -8.43 18.30 2.44
CA ILE A 150 -7.54 17.39 3.16
C ILE A 150 -8.31 16.35 4.01
N ILE A 151 -9.44 16.75 4.59
CA ILE A 151 -10.29 15.86 5.39
C ILE A 151 -10.86 14.74 4.52
N TRP A 152 -11.33 15.07 3.32
CA TRP A 152 -11.78 14.07 2.35
C TRP A 152 -10.67 13.10 1.95
N SER A 153 -9.45 13.62 1.75
CA SER A 153 -8.29 12.80 1.41
C SER A 153 -8.00 11.77 2.50
N PHE A 154 -7.95 12.17 3.76
CA PHE A 154 -7.75 11.26 4.89
C PHE A 154 -8.89 10.26 5.04
N SER A 155 -10.14 10.71 4.89
CA SER A 155 -11.31 9.83 5.00
C SER A 155 -11.34 8.75 3.93
N MET A 156 -11.02 9.09 2.68
CA MET A 156 -10.99 8.14 1.56
C MET A 156 -9.85 7.11 1.71
N VAL A 157 -8.65 7.54 2.10
CA VAL A 157 -7.54 6.63 2.36
C VAL A 157 -7.83 5.73 3.55
N GLY A 158 -8.43 6.26 4.61
CA GLY A 158 -8.86 5.49 5.78
C GLY A 158 -9.91 4.45 5.43
N LEU A 159 -10.96 4.84 4.69
CA LEU A 159 -12.01 3.94 4.23
C LEU A 159 -11.42 2.82 3.36
N ALA A 160 -10.59 3.16 2.38
CA ALA A 160 -9.93 2.18 1.53
C ALA A 160 -9.08 1.19 2.34
N SER A 161 -8.35 1.68 3.35
CA SER A 161 -7.54 0.84 4.23
C SER A 161 -8.40 -0.13 5.05
N VAL A 162 -9.53 0.33 5.59
CA VAL A 162 -10.47 -0.52 6.33
C VAL A 162 -11.09 -1.59 5.42
N VAL A 163 -11.52 -1.22 4.22
CA VAL A 163 -12.10 -2.18 3.26
C VAL A 163 -11.07 -3.25 2.89
N LEU A 164 -9.82 -2.86 2.58
CA LEU A 164 -8.76 -3.80 2.27
C LEU A 164 -8.42 -4.70 3.47
N PHE A 165 -8.43 -4.17 4.69
CA PHE A 165 -8.18 -4.93 5.90
C PHE A 165 -9.23 -6.01 6.13
N LEU A 166 -10.52 -5.65 6.03
CA LEU A 166 -11.62 -6.59 6.16
C LEU A 166 -11.58 -7.66 5.06
N PHE A 167 -11.24 -7.27 3.85
CA PHE A 167 -11.07 -8.20 2.73
C PHE A 167 -9.91 -9.18 2.97
N ALA A 168 -8.77 -8.69 3.46
CA ALA A 168 -7.62 -9.53 3.80
C ALA A 168 -7.96 -10.54 4.93
N LEU A 169 -8.69 -10.09 5.96
CA LEU A 169 -9.18 -10.99 7.03
C LEU A 169 -10.09 -12.08 6.47
N HIS A 170 -11.06 -11.71 5.64
CA HIS A 170 -11.97 -12.67 5.01
C HIS A 170 -11.22 -13.71 4.17
N LEU A 171 -10.21 -13.29 3.43
CA LEU A 171 -9.38 -14.21 2.64
C LEU A 171 -8.61 -15.20 3.53
N LEU A 172 -8.02 -14.74 4.63
CA LEU A 172 -7.31 -15.60 5.57
C LEU A 172 -8.24 -16.60 6.26
N GLU A 173 -9.45 -16.18 6.66
CA GLU A 173 -10.44 -17.06 7.26
C GLU A 173 -10.91 -18.14 6.28
N LYS A 174 -11.17 -17.78 5.04
CA LYS A 174 -11.59 -18.72 4.00
C LYS A 174 -10.46 -19.69 3.63
N GLY A 175 -9.22 -19.22 3.57
CA GLY A 175 -8.04 -20.06 3.32
C GLY A 175 -7.79 -21.08 4.43
N SER A 176 -8.01 -20.72 5.69
CA SER A 176 -7.86 -21.64 6.81
C SER A 176 -8.97 -22.71 6.85
N ARG A 177 -10.19 -22.38 6.40
CA ARG A 177 -11.32 -23.33 6.31
C ARG A 177 -11.22 -24.35 5.20
N LEU A 178 -10.45 -24.08 4.15
CA LEU A 178 -10.28 -25.02 3.03
C LEU A 178 -9.19 -26.08 3.31
N ARG A 179 -8.43 -25.92 4.39
CA ARG A 179 -7.35 -26.84 4.81
C ARG A 179 -7.68 -27.66 6.05
N SER A 180 -8.81 -27.47 6.68
CA SER A 180 -9.39 -28.33 7.72
C SER A 180 -10.35 -29.36 7.10
#